data_d75dadb204d3eea70e472ecee6f9bc2a
#
_entry.id   d75dadb204d3eea70e472ecee6f9bc2a
#
_cell.length_a   1.000
_cell.length_b   1.000
_cell.length_c   1.000
_cell.angle_alpha   90.00
_cell.angle_beta   90.00
_cell.angle_gamma   90.00
#
_symmetry.space_group_name_H-M   'P 1'
#
loop_
_entity.id
_entity.type
_entity.pdbx_description
1 polymer ?
#
loop_
_entity_poly.entity_id
_entity_poly.type
_entity_poly.pdbx_seq_one_letter_code
_entity_poly.pdbx_strand_id
1 'polypeptide(L)'
;MIRLFFKTIWNNRKRNILVFIELFMISLVLVNLTVYLVNMLTIFRIKNCYDTHNVILVNISKKNDEDEIITEQSFQNLRKVFGSNSFVESVSISNNAIPYNYNLYSTEFKHDSDHFNLALRQVDLDFGKVMRINPLKGRWFDETDIGKAVPPIIISTDIDKKYFQGNSLGKRIKEGKNIYEIVGVVDHFKRSDIEKPISFGFLFKEKIEAKSFWATSLMIRTNENKTSDMLAVAENQVYSTLNPENWTINSLNSLENMRDQQNDANYQRNYLTVIIALFIMINVFLGTIGILWYNTNLRIHEIGIKRALGSTGIGIKRLLITENMVIAGLGMLIVILIILQIPTLVNGGPAEPGVLTKSIFISVTTMIILVLFSTWIPASIASKIHPAVALKTE
;
A
#
# COMPACT_ATOMS: atom_id res chain seq x y z
N MET A 1 8.48 -34.54 -32.57
CA MET A 1 7.42 -34.57 -31.55
C MET A 1 6.76 -33.21 -31.34
N ILE A 2 7.47 -32.12 -31.06
CA ILE A 2 6.96 -30.78 -30.80
C ILE A 2 6.09 -30.25 -31.96
N ARG A 3 6.53 -30.38 -33.22
CA ARG A 3 5.78 -29.95 -34.40
C ARG A 3 4.42 -30.64 -34.59
N LEU A 4 4.36 -31.95 -34.30
CA LEU A 4 3.12 -32.72 -34.31
C LEU A 4 2.15 -32.28 -33.20
N PHE A 5 2.68 -31.95 -32.03
CA PHE A 5 1.92 -31.46 -30.89
C PHE A 5 1.26 -30.12 -31.20
N PHE A 6 1.98 -29.14 -31.72
CA PHE A 6 1.42 -27.86 -32.14
C PHE A 6 0.38 -28.03 -33.29
N LYS A 7 0.62 -28.94 -34.22
CA LYS A 7 -0.34 -29.25 -35.29
C LYS A 7 -1.65 -29.82 -34.73
N THR A 8 -1.59 -30.64 -33.67
CA THR A 8 -2.79 -31.18 -33.01
C THR A 8 -3.57 -30.09 -32.28
N ILE A 9 -2.90 -29.15 -31.60
CA ILE A 9 -3.55 -28.01 -30.95
C ILE A 9 -4.24 -27.13 -32.02
N TRP A 10 -3.58 -26.88 -33.15
CA TRP A 10 -4.10 -26.05 -34.24
C TRP A 10 -5.28 -26.70 -34.97
N ASN A 11 -5.22 -27.99 -35.22
CA ASN A 11 -6.34 -28.73 -35.84
C ASN A 11 -7.60 -28.69 -34.98
N ASN A 12 -7.44 -28.64 -33.63
CA ASN A 12 -8.54 -28.56 -32.67
C ASN A 12 -8.84 -27.12 -32.22
N ARG A 13 -8.46 -26.10 -33.03
CA ARG A 13 -8.52 -24.67 -32.64
C ARG A 13 -9.92 -24.22 -32.17
N LYS A 14 -11.01 -24.65 -32.82
CA LYS A 14 -12.39 -24.25 -32.42
C LYS A 14 -12.73 -24.66 -31.00
N ARG A 15 -12.25 -25.81 -30.54
CA ARG A 15 -12.46 -26.33 -29.20
C ARG A 15 -11.48 -25.72 -28.19
N ASN A 16 -10.22 -25.61 -28.59
CA ASN A 16 -9.16 -25.08 -27.70
C ASN A 16 -9.28 -23.57 -27.48
N ILE A 17 -9.97 -22.81 -28.35
CA ILE A 17 -10.17 -21.37 -28.18
C ILE A 17 -11.00 -21.04 -26.94
N LEU A 18 -12.00 -21.87 -26.62
CA LEU A 18 -12.83 -21.66 -25.42
C LEU A 18 -11.99 -21.85 -24.15
N VAL A 19 -11.18 -22.92 -24.10
CA VAL A 19 -10.23 -23.15 -22.99
C VAL A 19 -9.20 -22.03 -22.89
N PHE A 20 -8.70 -21.57 -24.05
CA PHE A 20 -7.74 -20.47 -24.10
C PHE A 20 -8.32 -19.17 -23.56
N ILE A 21 -9.54 -18.79 -23.97
CA ILE A 21 -10.20 -17.56 -23.49
C ILE A 21 -10.39 -17.63 -21.96
N GLU A 22 -10.85 -18.76 -21.47
CA GLU A 22 -11.05 -18.95 -20.03
C GLU A 22 -9.72 -18.85 -19.27
N LEU A 23 -8.70 -19.61 -19.67
CA LEU A 23 -7.38 -19.58 -19.00
C LEU A 23 -6.69 -18.22 -19.12
N PHE A 24 -6.94 -17.49 -20.21
CA PHE A 24 -6.49 -16.10 -20.37
C PHE A 24 -7.18 -15.17 -19.37
N MET A 25 -8.51 -15.24 -19.23
CA MET A 25 -9.26 -14.44 -18.25
C MET A 25 -8.84 -14.78 -16.82
N ILE A 26 -8.65 -16.05 -16.50
CA ILE A 26 -8.10 -16.51 -15.23
C ILE A 26 -6.74 -15.90 -14.97
N SER A 27 -5.84 -15.94 -15.94
CA SER A 27 -4.50 -15.37 -15.81
C SER A 27 -4.55 -13.87 -15.51
N LEU A 28 -5.46 -13.14 -16.14
CA LEU A 28 -5.65 -11.70 -15.94
C LEU A 28 -6.13 -11.41 -14.50
N VAL A 29 -7.12 -12.13 -14.02
CA VAL A 29 -7.62 -12.00 -12.64
C VAL A 29 -6.53 -12.37 -11.64
N LEU A 30 -5.84 -13.48 -11.86
CA LEU A 30 -4.81 -14.02 -10.96
C LEU A 30 -3.62 -13.05 -10.80
N VAL A 31 -3.14 -12.47 -11.91
CA VAL A 31 -2.01 -11.52 -11.85
C VAL A 31 -2.45 -10.25 -11.11
N ASN A 32 -3.63 -9.69 -11.39
CA ASN A 32 -4.12 -8.52 -10.69
C ASN A 32 -4.27 -8.78 -9.18
N LEU A 33 -4.83 -9.92 -8.80
CA LEU A 33 -4.98 -10.30 -7.40
C LEU A 33 -3.63 -10.45 -6.70
N THR A 34 -2.68 -11.14 -7.32
CA THR A 34 -1.36 -11.33 -6.72
C THR A 34 -0.56 -10.03 -6.61
N VAL A 35 -0.68 -9.11 -7.59
CA VAL A 35 -0.07 -7.77 -7.48
C VAL A 35 -0.69 -7.00 -6.33
N TYR A 36 -2.00 -7.03 -6.17
CA TYR A 36 -2.69 -6.39 -5.05
C TYR A 36 -2.19 -6.93 -3.70
N LEU A 37 -2.15 -8.26 -3.52
CA LEU A 37 -1.72 -8.90 -2.27
C LEU A 37 -0.23 -8.64 -1.97
N VAL A 38 0.67 -8.74 -2.96
CA VAL A 38 2.10 -8.49 -2.78
C VAL A 38 2.35 -7.02 -2.46
N ASN A 39 1.64 -6.10 -3.12
CA ASN A 39 1.74 -4.67 -2.84
C ASN A 39 1.29 -4.36 -1.41
N MET A 40 0.14 -4.89 -1.00
CA MET A 40 -0.39 -4.75 0.36
C MET A 40 0.62 -5.26 1.40
N LEU A 41 1.18 -6.47 1.23
CA LEU A 41 2.18 -7.03 2.13
C LEU A 41 3.48 -6.20 2.15
N THR A 42 3.86 -5.61 1.03
CA THR A 42 5.05 -4.75 0.94
C THR A 42 4.84 -3.46 1.73
N ILE A 43 3.69 -2.82 1.57
CA ILE A 43 3.33 -1.60 2.31
C ILE A 43 3.26 -1.87 3.82
N PHE A 44 2.69 -3.00 4.22
CA PHE A 44 2.60 -3.39 5.64
C PHE A 44 3.97 -3.53 6.31
N ARG A 45 4.99 -3.96 5.55
CA ARG A 45 6.36 -4.14 6.07
C ARG A 45 7.14 -2.84 6.22
N ILE A 46 6.71 -1.75 5.60
CA ILE A 46 7.36 -0.46 5.73
C ILE A 46 7.08 0.08 7.14
N LYS A 47 8.13 0.31 7.91
CA LYS A 47 8.02 0.89 9.25
C LYS A 47 7.77 2.40 9.19
N ASN A 48 7.04 2.92 10.16
CA ASN A 48 6.90 4.36 10.38
C ASN A 48 8.11 4.90 11.12
N CYS A 49 8.48 6.17 10.86
CA CYS A 49 9.52 6.86 11.62
C CYS A 49 9.03 7.42 12.97
N TYR A 50 7.76 7.25 13.30
CA TYR A 50 7.13 7.80 14.49
C TYR A 50 6.44 6.74 15.33
N ASP A 51 6.20 7.08 16.61
CA ASP A 51 5.48 6.27 17.60
C ASP A 51 4.20 7.00 18.01
N THR A 52 3.05 6.31 17.88
CA THR A 52 1.71 6.82 18.24
C THR A 52 1.30 6.53 19.66
N HIS A 53 2.01 5.63 20.37
CA HIS A 53 1.66 5.25 21.73
C HIS A 53 1.73 6.44 22.67
N ASN A 54 0.73 6.55 23.55
CA ASN A 54 0.66 7.60 24.55
C ASN A 54 0.72 9.05 24.00
N VAL A 55 0.22 9.29 22.78
CA VAL A 55 0.15 10.63 22.20
C VAL A 55 -1.31 11.04 22.05
N ILE A 56 -1.64 12.22 22.58
CA ILE A 56 -2.95 12.88 22.46
C ILE A 56 -2.83 14.00 21.46
N LEU A 57 -3.83 14.11 20.61
CA LEU A 57 -4.05 15.22 19.70
C LEU A 57 -5.14 16.13 20.24
N VAL A 58 -4.82 17.42 20.35
CA VAL A 58 -5.80 18.47 20.64
C VAL A 58 -5.85 19.40 19.43
N ASN A 59 -7.01 19.43 18.79
CA ASN A 59 -7.26 20.30 17.65
C ASN A 59 -8.35 21.31 18.03
N ILE A 60 -8.01 22.58 17.96
CA ILE A 60 -8.89 23.69 18.35
C ILE A 60 -9.06 24.66 17.19
N SER A 61 -10.20 25.30 17.12
CA SER A 61 -10.44 26.40 16.20
C SER A 61 -11.09 27.58 16.89
N LYS A 62 -10.90 28.75 16.31
CA LYS A 62 -11.56 29.94 16.73
C LYS A 62 -12.95 30.02 16.07
N LYS A 63 -13.97 30.47 16.82
CA LYS A 63 -15.33 30.60 16.31
C LYS A 63 -15.50 31.83 15.40
N ASN A 64 -14.70 32.90 15.62
CA ASN A 64 -14.72 34.12 14.83
C ASN A 64 -13.33 34.42 14.28
N ASP A 65 -13.23 34.75 13.00
CA ASP A 65 -11.99 34.73 12.17
C ASP A 65 -11.06 35.95 12.34
N GLU A 66 -11.18 36.79 13.38
CA GLU A 66 -10.67 38.15 13.29
C GLU A 66 -9.20 38.42 13.70
N ASP A 67 -8.44 37.49 14.34
CA ASP A 67 -7.02 37.79 14.71
C ASP A 67 -6.07 36.60 14.71
N GLU A 68 -5.14 36.54 13.74
CA GLU A 68 -4.05 35.54 13.64
C GLU A 68 -3.10 35.57 14.86
N ILE A 69 -2.83 36.74 15.42
CA ILE A 69 -1.84 36.93 16.53
C ILE A 69 -2.34 36.30 17.83
N ILE A 70 -3.65 36.37 18.12
CA ILE A 70 -4.24 35.76 19.31
C ILE A 70 -4.16 34.24 19.26
N THR A 71 -4.19 33.66 18.07
CA THR A 71 -4.16 32.21 17.88
C THR A 71 -2.83 31.61 18.28
N GLU A 72 -1.69 32.24 17.91
CA GLU A 72 -0.37 31.74 18.31
C GLU A 72 -0.18 31.78 19.83
N GLN A 73 -0.52 32.90 20.45
CA GLN A 73 -0.39 33.05 21.90
C GLN A 73 -1.27 32.05 22.66
N SER A 74 -2.45 31.71 22.13
CA SER A 74 -3.35 30.72 22.68
C SER A 74 -2.73 29.31 22.67
N PHE A 75 -2.10 28.91 21.56
CA PHE A 75 -1.38 27.64 21.49
C PHE A 75 -0.18 27.60 22.43
N GLN A 76 0.57 28.68 22.56
CA GLN A 76 1.69 28.76 23.51
C GLN A 76 1.23 28.71 24.97
N ASN A 77 0.09 29.30 25.30
CA ASN A 77 -0.51 29.19 26.63
C ASN A 77 -0.95 27.76 26.92
N LEU A 78 -1.62 27.10 26.00
CA LEU A 78 -1.97 25.68 26.14
C LEU A 78 -0.73 24.80 26.31
N ARG A 79 0.33 25.04 25.51
CA ARG A 79 1.60 24.32 25.64
C ARG A 79 2.18 24.42 27.05
N LYS A 80 2.14 25.61 27.66
CA LYS A 80 2.62 25.81 29.04
C LYS A 80 1.75 25.06 30.05
N VAL A 81 0.42 25.17 29.93
CA VAL A 81 -0.53 24.50 30.83
C VAL A 81 -0.38 22.98 30.75
N PHE A 82 -0.37 22.42 29.56
CA PHE A 82 -0.18 20.98 29.39
C PHE A 82 1.22 20.52 29.82
N GLY A 83 2.28 21.29 29.48
CA GLY A 83 3.67 20.97 29.85
C GLY A 83 3.92 21.02 31.36
N SER A 84 3.12 21.73 32.14
CA SER A 84 3.22 21.72 33.61
C SER A 84 2.47 20.56 34.28
N ASN A 85 1.72 19.77 33.53
CA ASN A 85 0.96 18.64 34.06
C ASN A 85 1.88 17.43 34.31
N SER A 86 1.81 16.82 35.49
CA SER A 86 2.62 15.66 35.88
C SER A 86 2.39 14.40 35.02
N PHE A 87 1.29 14.34 34.28
CA PHE A 87 0.99 13.23 33.35
C PHE A 87 1.68 13.37 32.01
N VAL A 88 2.29 14.52 31.71
CA VAL A 88 2.81 14.89 30.41
C VAL A 88 4.33 14.80 30.37
N GLU A 89 4.85 14.11 29.38
CA GLU A 89 6.28 13.99 29.08
C GLU A 89 6.77 15.16 28.19
N SER A 90 6.01 15.47 27.14
CA SER A 90 6.36 16.53 26.19
C SER A 90 5.17 17.04 25.40
N VAL A 91 5.23 18.30 24.93
CA VAL A 91 4.18 18.96 24.17
C VAL A 91 4.79 19.63 22.95
N SER A 92 4.13 19.49 21.80
CA SER A 92 4.57 20.08 20.53
C SER A 92 3.39 20.73 19.83
N ILE A 93 3.66 21.81 19.10
CA ILE A 93 2.74 22.43 18.16
C ILE A 93 3.22 22.09 16.75
N SER A 94 2.30 21.66 15.90
CA SER A 94 2.62 21.31 14.51
C SER A 94 1.54 21.75 13.55
N ASN A 95 1.93 21.90 12.27
CA ASN A 95 1.00 22.21 11.19
C ASN A 95 1.18 21.22 10.06
N ASN A 96 0.09 20.58 9.59
CA ASN A 96 0.09 19.50 8.60
C ASN A 96 0.98 18.30 8.96
N ALA A 97 1.31 18.10 10.23
CA ALA A 97 2.22 17.06 10.68
C ALA A 97 1.52 15.91 11.42
N ILE A 98 0.18 15.90 11.46
CA ILE A 98 -0.59 14.84 12.10
C ILE A 98 -0.57 13.60 11.18
N PRO A 99 -0.15 12.41 11.68
CA PRO A 99 -0.42 11.16 11.00
C PRO A 99 -1.92 10.88 10.98
N TYR A 100 -2.36 10.03 10.06
CA TYR A 100 -3.78 9.66 9.90
C TYR A 100 -4.72 10.82 9.51
N ASN A 101 -4.16 11.92 8.99
CA ASN A 101 -4.90 13.05 8.43
C ASN A 101 -4.68 13.11 6.91
N TYR A 102 -5.77 13.36 6.15
CA TYR A 102 -5.74 13.45 4.69
C TYR A 102 -5.32 14.82 4.17
N ASN A 103 -5.24 15.84 5.03
CA ASN A 103 -4.75 17.15 4.64
C ASN A 103 -3.27 17.08 4.27
N LEU A 104 -2.99 17.36 3.00
CA LEU A 104 -1.65 17.37 2.45
C LEU A 104 -1.41 18.71 1.77
N TYR A 105 -0.45 19.45 2.29
CA TYR A 105 0.16 20.54 1.55
C TYR A 105 1.44 20.03 0.91
N SER A 106 1.44 19.89 -0.41
CA SER A 106 2.61 19.46 -1.19
C SER A 106 3.04 20.58 -2.11
N THR A 107 4.33 20.82 -2.16
CA THR A 107 4.93 21.85 -3.00
C THR A 107 6.16 21.33 -3.73
N GLU A 108 6.51 21.97 -4.85
CA GLU A 108 7.65 21.61 -5.67
C GLU A 108 8.96 22.19 -5.09
N PHE A 109 9.93 21.30 -4.93
CA PHE A 109 11.31 21.65 -4.60
C PHE A 109 12.23 21.42 -5.78
N LYS A 110 13.35 22.19 -5.81
CA LYS A 110 14.38 22.10 -6.83
C LYS A 110 15.75 21.90 -6.19
N HIS A 111 16.52 21.01 -6.78
CA HIS A 111 17.95 20.86 -6.49
C HIS A 111 18.67 20.66 -7.83
N ASP A 112 19.56 21.59 -8.19
CA ASP A 112 20.19 21.66 -9.50
C ASP A 112 19.15 21.62 -10.65
N SER A 113 19.18 20.58 -11.48
CA SER A 113 18.23 20.33 -12.56
C SER A 113 17.00 19.51 -12.13
N ASP A 114 17.04 18.93 -10.93
CA ASP A 114 15.99 18.01 -10.48
C ASP A 114 14.83 18.76 -9.81
N HIS A 115 13.62 18.31 -10.12
CA HIS A 115 12.37 18.79 -9.56
C HIS A 115 11.67 17.64 -8.85
N PHE A 116 11.18 17.87 -7.63
CA PHE A 116 10.44 16.88 -6.86
C PHE A 116 9.45 17.52 -5.89
N ASN A 117 8.37 16.81 -5.62
CA ASN A 117 7.36 17.27 -4.69
C ASN A 117 7.57 16.69 -3.30
N LEU A 118 7.45 17.55 -2.27
CA LEU A 118 7.42 17.16 -0.87
C LEU A 118 6.13 17.59 -0.21
N ALA A 119 5.52 16.68 0.54
CA ALA A 119 4.48 17.02 1.49
C ALA A 119 5.14 17.72 2.70
N LEU A 120 4.91 19.03 2.83
CA LEU A 120 5.50 19.83 3.90
C LEU A 120 4.73 19.65 5.21
N ARG A 121 5.51 19.47 6.28
CA ARG A 121 5.07 19.34 7.66
C ARG A 121 5.83 20.35 8.50
N GLN A 122 5.17 21.38 8.97
CA GLN A 122 5.78 22.38 9.83
C GLN A 122 5.74 21.90 11.29
N VAL A 123 6.88 21.90 11.94
CA VAL A 123 7.06 21.36 13.28
C VAL A 123 7.93 22.27 14.13
N ASP A 124 7.72 22.22 15.44
CA ASP A 124 8.61 22.85 16.44
C ASP A 124 9.75 21.90 16.86
N LEU A 125 10.59 22.34 17.78
CA LEU A 125 11.75 21.55 18.27
C LEU A 125 11.32 20.24 18.98
N ASP A 126 10.20 20.28 19.70
CA ASP A 126 9.79 19.16 20.55
C ASP A 126 8.97 18.10 19.80
N PHE A 127 8.60 18.35 18.54
CA PHE A 127 7.87 17.38 17.73
C PHE A 127 8.56 16.03 17.63
N GLY A 128 9.89 16.04 17.45
CA GLY A 128 10.69 14.82 17.39
C GLY A 128 10.64 14.02 18.68
N LYS A 129 10.61 14.71 19.84
CA LYS A 129 10.46 14.06 21.17
C LYS A 129 9.04 13.50 21.33
N VAL A 130 8.00 14.30 21.01
CA VAL A 130 6.59 13.88 21.10
C VAL A 130 6.33 12.65 20.23
N MET A 131 6.87 12.61 19.02
CA MET A 131 6.66 11.51 18.07
C MET A 131 7.75 10.43 18.13
N ARG A 132 8.76 10.57 19.00
CA ARG A 132 9.92 9.67 19.12
C ARG A 132 10.59 9.40 17.77
N ILE A 133 10.78 10.46 16.98
CA ILE A 133 11.42 10.37 15.66
C ILE A 133 12.94 10.37 15.82
N ASN A 134 13.55 9.29 15.31
CA ASN A 134 15.00 9.17 15.28
C ASN A 134 15.50 9.31 13.82
N PRO A 135 16.31 10.32 13.51
CA PRO A 135 16.91 10.47 12.18
C PRO A 135 17.81 9.28 11.84
N LEU A 136 17.71 8.78 10.60
CA LEU A 136 18.60 7.75 10.06
C LEU A 136 19.98 8.30 9.74
N LYS A 137 20.03 9.60 9.37
CA LYS A 137 21.25 10.34 9.07
C LYS A 137 21.08 11.77 9.57
N GLY A 138 22.20 12.38 9.97
CA GLY A 138 22.18 13.75 10.49
C GLY A 138 21.56 13.83 11.87
N ARG A 139 20.76 14.88 12.11
CA ARG A 139 20.15 15.18 13.42
C ARG A 139 18.71 15.66 13.29
N TRP A 140 17.99 15.67 14.39
CA TRP A 140 16.74 16.41 14.54
C TRP A 140 17.02 17.91 14.74
N PHE A 141 16.01 18.75 14.68
CA PHE A 141 16.09 20.18 14.97
C PHE A 141 16.49 20.43 16.42
N ASP A 142 17.29 21.46 16.66
CA ASP A 142 17.72 21.89 17.98
C ASP A 142 17.75 23.43 18.09
N GLU A 143 18.10 23.95 19.28
CA GLU A 143 18.12 25.39 19.55
C GLU A 143 19.06 26.19 18.62
N THR A 144 20.08 25.56 18.05
CA THR A 144 20.99 26.20 17.12
C THR A 144 20.35 26.52 15.77
N ASP A 145 19.18 25.99 15.50
CA ASP A 145 18.42 26.23 14.28
C ASP A 145 17.53 27.48 14.34
N ILE A 146 17.37 28.04 15.54
CA ILE A 146 16.58 29.26 15.77
C ILE A 146 17.31 30.45 15.12
N GLY A 147 16.58 31.23 14.31
CA GLY A 147 17.11 32.43 13.68
C GLY A 147 18.13 32.21 12.56
N LYS A 148 18.33 30.98 12.09
CA LYS A 148 19.22 30.72 10.95
C LYS A 148 18.76 31.43 9.67
N ALA A 149 19.69 32.05 8.96
CA ALA A 149 19.41 32.68 7.67
C ALA A 149 18.94 31.70 6.60
N VAL A 150 19.41 30.45 6.65
CA VAL A 150 18.90 29.32 5.82
C VAL A 150 18.21 28.35 6.74
N PRO A 151 16.87 28.27 6.70
CA PRO A 151 16.10 27.36 7.55
C PRO A 151 16.46 25.89 7.29
N PRO A 152 16.57 25.08 8.35
CA PRO A 152 16.81 23.64 8.19
C PRO A 152 15.55 22.90 7.75
N ILE A 153 15.77 21.81 7.01
CA ILE A 153 14.75 20.85 6.61
C ILE A 153 15.24 19.43 6.83
N ILE A 154 14.33 18.55 7.26
CA ILE A 154 14.59 17.11 7.36
C ILE A 154 13.73 16.43 6.28
N ILE A 155 14.33 15.56 5.49
CA ILE A 155 13.67 14.91 4.35
C ILE A 155 13.50 13.41 4.57
N SER A 156 12.60 12.81 3.80
CA SER A 156 12.37 11.36 3.80
C SER A 156 13.48 10.61 3.04
N THR A 157 13.72 9.36 3.43
CA THR A 157 14.78 8.50 2.88
C THR A 157 14.63 8.21 1.39
N ASP A 158 13.41 8.22 0.85
CA ASP A 158 13.14 8.05 -0.58
C ASP A 158 13.69 9.21 -1.42
N ILE A 159 13.57 10.45 -0.93
CA ILE A 159 14.15 11.64 -1.56
C ILE A 159 15.67 11.60 -1.50
N ASP A 160 16.25 11.28 -0.32
CA ASP A 160 17.71 11.14 -0.15
C ASP A 160 18.29 10.13 -1.14
N LYS A 161 17.66 8.96 -1.29
CA LYS A 161 18.11 7.93 -2.23
C LYS A 161 17.93 8.31 -3.69
N LYS A 162 16.77 8.87 -4.05
CA LYS A 162 16.40 9.08 -5.46
C LYS A 162 17.10 10.26 -6.10
N TYR A 163 17.22 11.38 -5.37
CA TYR A 163 17.75 12.63 -5.92
C TYR A 163 19.16 12.99 -5.43
N PHE A 164 19.60 12.41 -4.31
CA PHE A 164 20.90 12.71 -3.71
C PHE A 164 21.82 11.48 -3.62
N GLN A 165 21.38 10.32 -4.13
CA GLN A 165 22.17 9.07 -4.07
C GLN A 165 22.63 8.71 -2.65
N GLY A 166 21.86 9.10 -1.64
CA GLY A 166 22.14 8.86 -0.24
C GLY A 166 23.08 9.90 0.42
N ASN A 167 23.38 11.00 -0.24
CA ASN A 167 24.30 12.03 0.23
C ASN A 167 23.67 13.44 0.22
N SER A 168 22.55 13.59 0.93
CA SER A 168 21.76 14.82 0.97
C SER A 168 22.17 15.80 2.08
N LEU A 169 22.84 15.33 3.15
CA LEU A 169 23.18 16.19 4.29
C LEU A 169 24.02 17.40 3.89
N GLY A 170 23.66 18.58 4.41
CA GLY A 170 24.30 19.86 4.13
C GLY A 170 23.98 20.45 2.74
N LYS A 171 23.27 19.70 1.88
CA LYS A 171 22.84 20.22 0.58
C LYS A 171 21.64 21.14 0.73
N ARG A 172 21.51 22.05 -0.23
CA ARG A 172 20.43 23.05 -0.25
C ARG A 172 19.40 22.71 -1.31
N ILE A 173 18.13 22.88 -0.95
CA ILE A 173 16.98 22.74 -1.84
C ILE A 173 16.18 24.04 -1.86
N LYS A 174 15.49 24.32 -2.96
CA LYS A 174 14.76 25.57 -3.17
C LYS A 174 13.27 25.30 -3.35
N GLU A 175 12.43 26.10 -2.70
CA GLU A 175 10.99 26.17 -2.89
C GLU A 175 10.66 27.62 -3.30
N GLY A 176 10.37 27.84 -4.56
CA GLY A 176 10.18 29.21 -5.07
C GLY A 176 11.41 30.09 -4.79
N LYS A 177 11.25 31.10 -3.92
CA LYS A 177 12.33 32.00 -3.48
C LYS A 177 13.04 31.52 -2.20
N ASN A 178 12.49 30.58 -1.48
CA ASN A 178 13.03 30.09 -0.22
C ASN A 178 14.12 29.05 -0.46
N ILE A 179 15.14 29.06 0.37
CA ILE A 179 16.24 28.09 0.36
C ILE A 179 16.28 27.40 1.71
N TYR A 180 16.42 26.08 1.70
CA TYR A 180 16.49 25.24 2.90
C TYR A 180 17.74 24.39 2.86
N GLU A 181 18.33 24.11 4.04
CA GLU A 181 19.48 23.23 4.20
C GLU A 181 19.05 21.90 4.81
N ILE A 182 19.41 20.79 4.18
CA ILE A 182 19.07 19.44 4.66
C ILE A 182 19.98 19.09 5.85
N VAL A 183 19.40 18.98 7.04
CA VAL A 183 20.12 18.67 8.30
C VAL A 183 19.90 17.24 8.78
N GLY A 184 18.89 16.57 8.27
CA GLY A 184 18.57 15.20 8.67
C GLY A 184 17.78 14.44 7.61
N VAL A 185 17.83 13.12 7.72
CA VAL A 185 17.06 12.18 6.92
C VAL A 185 16.34 11.22 7.85
N VAL A 186 15.04 11.06 7.67
CA VAL A 186 14.19 10.15 8.45
C VAL A 186 13.61 9.08 7.56
N ASP A 187 13.11 8.00 8.16
CA ASP A 187 12.38 6.95 7.46
C ASP A 187 10.99 7.44 7.05
N HIS A 188 10.15 6.55 6.59
CA HIS A 188 8.84 6.87 6.05
C HIS A 188 7.86 7.38 7.12
N PHE A 189 7.14 8.43 6.77
CA PHE A 189 6.00 8.94 7.55
C PHE A 189 4.70 8.59 6.83
N LYS A 190 4.06 7.52 7.24
CA LYS A 190 2.82 7.06 6.61
C LYS A 190 1.61 7.83 7.14
N ARG A 191 0.63 8.03 6.27
CA ARG A 191 -0.71 8.55 6.65
C ARG A 191 -1.63 7.48 7.19
N SER A 192 -1.39 6.23 6.77
CA SER A 192 -2.15 5.04 7.16
C SER A 192 -1.22 3.84 7.07
N ASP A 193 -1.45 2.81 7.86
CA ASP A 193 -0.60 1.60 7.87
C ASP A 193 -0.66 0.83 6.55
N ILE A 194 -1.70 1.05 5.76
CA ILE A 194 -1.95 0.35 4.49
C ILE A 194 -1.74 1.21 3.24
N GLU A 195 -1.42 2.49 3.40
CA GLU A 195 -1.12 3.37 2.28
C GLU A 195 0.39 3.44 2.01
N LYS A 196 0.72 3.59 0.73
CA LYS A 196 2.10 3.82 0.32
C LYS A 196 2.60 5.13 0.92
N PRO A 197 3.78 5.14 1.56
CA PRO A 197 4.35 6.39 2.06
C PRO A 197 4.57 7.38 0.92
N ILE A 198 4.36 8.64 1.23
CA ILE A 198 4.62 9.77 0.34
C ILE A 198 5.92 10.44 0.72
N SER A 199 6.57 11.05 -0.26
CA SER A 199 7.75 11.89 -0.03
C SER A 199 7.37 13.12 0.78
N PHE A 200 8.10 13.41 1.83
CA PHE A 200 7.78 14.51 2.73
C PHE A 200 9.04 15.21 3.24
N GLY A 201 8.84 16.43 3.78
CA GLY A 201 9.84 17.17 4.50
C GLY A 201 9.30 17.78 5.78
N PHE A 202 10.03 17.63 6.90
CA PHE A 202 9.79 18.41 8.10
C PHE A 202 10.52 19.75 7.98
N LEU A 203 9.75 20.82 8.09
CA LEU A 203 10.26 22.18 8.10
C LEU A 203 10.20 22.72 9.51
N PHE A 204 11.34 23.12 10.05
CA PHE A 204 11.38 23.78 11.33
C PHE A 204 10.73 25.17 11.26
N LYS A 205 9.85 25.44 12.20
CA LYS A 205 9.23 26.75 12.43
C LYS A 205 9.30 27.09 13.90
N GLU A 206 9.97 28.20 14.22
CA GLU A 206 10.03 28.74 15.56
C GLU A 206 8.63 29.16 16.03
N LYS A 207 7.86 29.76 15.13
CA LYS A 207 6.47 30.15 15.31
C LYS A 207 5.63 29.49 14.24
N ILE A 208 4.67 28.68 14.68
CA ILE A 208 3.74 28.03 13.78
C ILE A 208 2.52 28.94 13.62
N GLU A 209 2.46 29.63 12.48
CA GLU A 209 1.32 30.46 12.14
C GLU A 209 0.08 29.60 11.92
N ALA A 210 -0.94 29.82 12.71
CA ALA A 210 -2.19 29.08 12.61
C ALA A 210 -3.12 29.66 11.51
N LYS A 211 -2.59 29.77 10.28
CA LYS A 211 -3.35 30.26 9.12
C LYS A 211 -4.53 29.39 8.72
N SER A 212 -4.56 28.16 9.18
CA SER A 212 -5.63 27.20 8.93
C SER A 212 -5.84 26.35 10.17
N PHE A 213 -6.97 26.51 10.81
CA PHE A 213 -7.32 25.72 12.00
C PHE A 213 -7.39 24.21 11.75
N TRP A 214 -7.63 23.79 10.49
CA TRP A 214 -7.64 22.38 10.10
C TRP A 214 -6.25 21.74 10.12
N ALA A 215 -5.21 22.55 10.07
CA ALA A 215 -3.85 22.09 9.90
C ALA A 215 -3.01 22.16 11.18
N THR A 216 -3.34 23.08 12.12
CA THR A 216 -2.57 23.30 13.34
C THR A 216 -3.10 22.46 14.48
N SER A 217 -2.21 21.80 15.20
CA SER A 217 -2.56 20.89 16.28
C SER A 217 -1.53 20.92 17.40
N LEU A 218 -2.02 20.75 18.62
CA LEU A 218 -1.21 20.50 19.80
C LEU A 218 -1.11 19.00 19.98
N MET A 219 0.10 18.49 20.07
CA MET A 219 0.40 17.08 20.29
C MET A 219 1.04 16.92 21.65
N ILE A 220 0.52 16.02 22.46
CA ILE A 220 0.91 15.82 23.85
C ILE A 220 1.30 14.37 24.02
N ARG A 221 2.56 14.13 24.37
CA ARG A 221 2.99 12.79 24.82
C ARG A 221 2.79 12.70 26.32
N THR A 222 2.06 11.68 26.74
CA THR A 222 1.85 11.37 28.16
C THR A 222 2.85 10.33 28.63
N ASN A 223 3.06 10.29 29.95
CA ASN A 223 3.74 9.19 30.62
C ASN A 223 2.99 7.88 30.38
N GLU A 224 3.66 6.75 30.57
CA GLU A 224 3.06 5.42 30.38
C GLU A 224 1.79 5.25 31.21
N ASN A 225 0.74 4.73 30.57
CA ASN A 225 -0.58 4.47 31.15
C ASN A 225 -1.33 5.73 31.68
N LYS A 226 -0.92 6.94 31.28
CA LYS A 226 -1.56 8.21 31.69
C LYS A 226 -2.41 8.86 30.59
N THR A 227 -2.52 8.25 29.43
CA THR A 227 -3.28 8.79 28.29
C THR A 227 -4.76 8.98 28.63
N SER A 228 -5.40 8.00 29.25
CA SER A 228 -6.82 8.08 29.65
C SER A 228 -7.04 9.11 30.74
N ASP A 229 -6.15 9.17 31.74
CA ASP A 229 -6.23 10.17 32.83
C ASP A 229 -6.09 11.58 32.26
N MET A 230 -5.16 11.76 31.30
CA MET A 230 -4.93 13.04 30.65
C MET A 230 -6.11 13.45 29.76
N LEU A 231 -6.67 12.51 28.98
CA LEU A 231 -7.86 12.78 28.14
C LEU A 231 -9.06 13.25 28.99
N ALA A 232 -9.26 12.65 30.17
CA ALA A 232 -10.34 13.01 31.06
C ALA A 232 -10.27 14.46 31.59
N VAL A 233 -9.08 15.04 31.69
CA VAL A 233 -8.87 16.41 32.19
C VAL A 233 -8.57 17.42 31.07
N ALA A 234 -8.20 16.95 29.89
CA ALA A 234 -7.71 17.79 28.79
C ALA A 234 -8.75 18.81 28.31
N GLU A 235 -10.01 18.43 28.20
CA GLU A 235 -11.10 19.33 27.80
C GLU A 235 -11.23 20.50 28.78
N ASN A 236 -11.25 20.19 30.06
CA ASN A 236 -11.33 21.22 31.12
C ASN A 236 -10.10 22.13 31.12
N GLN A 237 -8.91 21.59 30.87
CA GLN A 237 -7.69 22.39 30.76
C GLN A 237 -7.69 23.32 29.54
N VAL A 238 -8.22 22.89 28.42
CA VAL A 238 -8.38 23.74 27.23
C VAL A 238 -9.34 24.90 27.57
N TYR A 239 -10.53 24.62 28.10
CA TYR A 239 -11.56 25.66 28.36
C TYR A 239 -11.26 26.53 29.59
N SER A 240 -10.39 26.08 30.51
CA SER A 240 -9.87 26.96 31.57
C SER A 240 -8.80 27.93 31.07
N THR A 241 -8.14 27.61 29.98
CA THR A 241 -7.08 28.42 29.36
C THR A 241 -7.62 29.33 28.25
N LEU A 242 -8.61 28.84 27.52
CA LEU A 242 -9.23 29.51 26.38
C LEU A 242 -10.72 29.71 26.63
N ASN A 243 -11.22 30.93 26.36
CA ASN A 243 -12.65 31.20 26.55
C ASN A 243 -13.51 30.34 25.61
N PRO A 244 -14.44 29.50 26.14
CA PRO A 244 -15.31 28.64 25.33
C PRO A 244 -16.24 29.42 24.37
N GLU A 245 -16.49 30.69 24.60
CA GLU A 245 -17.27 31.50 23.67
C GLU A 245 -16.55 31.76 22.37
N ASN A 246 -15.23 31.88 22.41
CA ASN A 246 -14.39 32.19 21.26
C ASN A 246 -13.71 30.96 20.63
N TRP A 247 -13.61 29.85 21.36
CA TRP A 247 -12.88 28.66 20.96
C TRP A 247 -13.75 27.42 20.99
N THR A 248 -13.47 26.49 20.07
CA THR A 248 -14.09 25.17 20.06
C THR A 248 -12.99 24.09 19.92
N ILE A 249 -13.20 22.97 20.59
CA ILE A 249 -12.37 21.76 20.40
C ILE A 249 -12.97 20.97 19.24
N ASN A 250 -12.22 20.86 18.15
CA ASN A 250 -12.65 20.11 16.98
C ASN A 250 -12.34 18.62 17.14
N SER A 251 -11.22 18.32 17.77
CA SER A 251 -10.81 16.94 18.04
C SER A 251 -9.96 16.89 19.31
N LEU A 252 -10.30 15.96 20.19
CA LEU A 252 -9.54 15.58 21.36
C LEU A 252 -9.52 14.06 21.40
N ASN A 253 -8.42 13.47 20.94
CA ASN A 253 -8.35 12.02 20.79
C ASN A 253 -6.90 11.50 20.94
N SER A 254 -6.71 10.22 21.26
CA SER A 254 -5.41 9.62 21.17
C SER A 254 -5.06 9.29 19.71
N LEU A 255 -3.78 9.38 19.35
CA LEU A 255 -3.32 8.96 18.02
C LEU A 255 -3.53 7.47 17.77
N GLU A 256 -3.53 6.65 18.81
CA GLU A 256 -3.87 5.22 18.71
C GLU A 256 -5.32 5.03 18.26
N ASN A 257 -6.27 5.72 18.89
CA ASN A 257 -7.67 5.65 18.48
C ASN A 257 -7.87 6.16 17.04
N MET A 258 -7.18 7.24 16.66
CA MET A 258 -7.22 7.74 15.29
C MET A 258 -6.66 6.72 14.29
N ARG A 259 -5.54 6.08 14.63
CA ARG A 259 -4.95 5.00 13.83
C ARG A 259 -5.92 3.84 13.67
N ASP A 260 -6.52 3.40 14.76
CA ASP A 260 -7.40 2.25 14.77
C ASP A 260 -8.68 2.54 13.98
N GLN A 261 -9.31 3.70 14.16
CA GLN A 261 -10.46 4.13 13.35
C GLN A 261 -10.13 4.21 11.84
N GLN A 262 -8.98 4.76 11.49
CA GLN A 262 -8.51 4.84 10.11
C GLN A 262 -8.24 3.44 9.54
N ASN A 263 -7.60 2.59 10.32
CA ASN A 263 -7.26 1.24 9.91
C ASN A 263 -8.49 0.34 9.81
N ASP A 264 -9.48 0.46 10.70
CA ASP A 264 -10.69 -0.36 10.69
C ASP A 264 -11.47 -0.20 9.38
N ALA A 265 -11.69 1.03 8.93
CA ALA A 265 -12.35 1.29 7.65
C ALA A 265 -11.58 0.68 6.46
N ASN A 266 -10.27 0.75 6.52
CA ASN A 266 -9.38 0.23 5.51
C ASN A 266 -9.27 -1.31 5.57
N TYR A 267 -9.20 -1.90 6.76
CA TYR A 267 -9.21 -3.36 6.94
C TYR A 267 -10.50 -3.97 6.45
N GLN A 268 -11.66 -3.39 6.76
CA GLN A 268 -12.95 -3.87 6.25
C GLN A 268 -12.97 -3.90 4.72
N ARG A 269 -12.51 -2.84 4.06
CA ARG A 269 -12.39 -2.80 2.58
C ARG A 269 -11.45 -3.89 2.05
N ASN A 270 -10.30 -4.10 2.71
CA ASN A 270 -9.33 -5.11 2.30
C ASN A 270 -9.85 -6.54 2.53
N TYR A 271 -10.53 -6.81 3.65
CA TYR A 271 -11.19 -8.10 3.89
C TYR A 271 -12.22 -8.41 2.82
N LEU A 272 -13.10 -7.47 2.49
CA LEU A 272 -14.08 -7.63 1.41
C LEU A 272 -13.39 -7.93 0.08
N THR A 273 -12.33 -7.21 -0.26
CA THR A 273 -11.57 -7.45 -1.49
C THR A 273 -10.97 -8.86 -1.53
N VAL A 274 -10.39 -9.33 -0.41
CA VAL A 274 -9.82 -10.69 -0.32
C VAL A 274 -10.93 -11.76 -0.41
N ILE A 275 -12.06 -11.56 0.26
CA ILE A 275 -13.20 -12.50 0.20
C ILE A 275 -13.75 -12.59 -1.23
N ILE A 276 -13.97 -11.46 -1.90
CA ILE A 276 -14.42 -11.42 -3.30
C ILE A 276 -13.43 -12.11 -4.21
N ALA A 277 -12.14 -11.86 -4.01
CA ALA A 277 -11.08 -12.48 -4.79
C ALA A 277 -11.02 -14.00 -4.61
N LEU A 278 -11.16 -14.50 -3.39
CA LEU A 278 -11.27 -15.94 -3.09
C LEU A 278 -12.52 -16.54 -3.74
N PHE A 279 -13.64 -15.87 -3.65
CA PHE A 279 -14.89 -16.31 -4.29
C PHE A 279 -14.72 -16.42 -5.80
N ILE A 280 -14.15 -15.40 -6.46
CA ILE A 280 -13.86 -15.43 -7.90
C ILE A 280 -12.90 -16.59 -8.22
N MET A 281 -11.84 -16.79 -7.42
CA MET A 281 -10.86 -17.86 -7.65
C MET A 281 -11.50 -19.25 -7.57
N ILE A 282 -12.40 -19.47 -6.59
CA ILE A 282 -13.13 -20.74 -6.46
C ILE A 282 -14.05 -20.95 -7.67
N ASN A 283 -14.81 -19.94 -8.09
CA ASN A 283 -15.70 -20.06 -9.27
C ASN A 283 -14.92 -20.35 -10.54
N VAL A 284 -13.79 -19.66 -10.74
CA VAL A 284 -12.86 -19.87 -11.84
C VAL A 284 -12.30 -21.31 -11.83
N PHE A 285 -11.88 -21.81 -10.67
CA PHE A 285 -11.38 -23.18 -10.52
C PHE A 285 -12.47 -24.21 -10.89
N LEU A 286 -13.70 -24.05 -10.41
CA LEU A 286 -14.81 -24.92 -10.73
C LEU A 286 -15.18 -24.86 -12.22
N GLY A 287 -15.19 -23.66 -12.81
CA GLY A 287 -15.40 -23.46 -14.24
C GLY A 287 -14.36 -24.18 -15.08
N THR A 288 -13.07 -24.03 -14.70
CA THR A 288 -11.95 -24.70 -15.39
C THR A 288 -12.10 -26.23 -15.35
N ILE A 289 -12.46 -26.82 -14.20
CA ILE A 289 -12.74 -28.26 -14.10
C ILE A 289 -13.87 -28.64 -15.05
N GLY A 290 -14.97 -27.89 -15.06
CA GLY A 290 -16.13 -28.16 -15.91
C GLY A 290 -15.80 -28.15 -17.41
N ILE A 291 -15.08 -27.12 -17.88
CA ILE A 291 -14.69 -27.02 -19.29
C ILE A 291 -13.67 -28.07 -19.68
N LEU A 292 -12.68 -28.33 -18.82
CA LEU A 292 -11.70 -29.40 -19.08
C LEU A 292 -12.33 -30.79 -19.08
N TRP A 293 -13.31 -31.02 -18.19
CA TRP A 293 -14.12 -32.23 -18.19
C TRP A 293 -14.90 -32.38 -19.49
N TYR A 294 -15.64 -31.34 -19.88
CA TYR A 294 -16.41 -31.33 -21.12
C TYR A 294 -15.52 -31.60 -22.35
N ASN A 295 -14.41 -30.90 -22.46
CA ASN A 295 -13.45 -31.09 -23.55
C ASN A 295 -12.83 -32.49 -23.59
N THR A 296 -12.58 -33.10 -22.43
CA THR A 296 -12.06 -34.46 -22.34
C THR A 296 -13.11 -35.46 -22.79
N ASN A 297 -14.39 -35.26 -22.42
CA ASN A 297 -15.50 -36.14 -22.84
C ASN A 297 -15.73 -36.10 -24.35
N LEU A 298 -15.62 -34.93 -24.99
CA LEU A 298 -15.70 -34.81 -26.46
C LEU A 298 -14.59 -35.55 -27.20
N ARG A 299 -13.52 -35.95 -26.50
CA ARG A 299 -12.35 -36.65 -27.05
C ARG A 299 -12.30 -38.13 -26.73
N ILE A 300 -13.35 -38.71 -26.10
CA ILE A 300 -13.36 -40.10 -25.67
C ILE A 300 -13.05 -41.03 -26.82
N HIS A 301 -13.67 -40.80 -28.00
CA HIS A 301 -13.42 -41.59 -29.21
C HIS A 301 -11.97 -41.49 -29.69
N GLU A 302 -11.41 -40.28 -29.77
CA GLU A 302 -10.00 -40.05 -30.12
C GLU A 302 -9.03 -40.74 -29.15
N ILE A 303 -9.35 -40.67 -27.85
CA ILE A 303 -8.59 -41.33 -26.78
C ILE A 303 -8.69 -42.85 -26.91
N GLY A 304 -9.88 -43.40 -27.24
CA GLY A 304 -10.12 -44.82 -27.49
C GLY A 304 -9.28 -45.37 -28.61
N ILE A 305 -9.20 -44.65 -29.74
CA ILE A 305 -8.34 -45.04 -30.88
C ILE A 305 -6.87 -45.05 -30.45
N LYS A 306 -6.39 -44.02 -29.75
CA LYS A 306 -5.00 -43.96 -29.25
C LYS A 306 -4.68 -45.13 -28.30
N ARG A 307 -5.64 -45.50 -27.47
CA ARG A 307 -5.55 -46.66 -26.57
C ARG A 307 -5.47 -47.98 -27.34
N ALA A 308 -6.31 -48.15 -28.36
CA ALA A 308 -6.29 -49.31 -29.24
C ALA A 308 -4.96 -49.48 -30.01
N LEU A 309 -4.35 -48.33 -30.37
CA LEU A 309 -3.00 -48.29 -31.01
C LEU A 309 -1.84 -48.42 -30.03
N GLY A 310 -2.08 -48.82 -28.76
CA GLY A 310 -1.04 -49.14 -27.78
C GLY A 310 -0.60 -47.99 -26.86
N SER A 311 -1.28 -46.82 -26.89
CA SER A 311 -0.97 -45.76 -25.92
C SER A 311 -1.29 -46.20 -24.50
N THR A 312 -0.37 -45.96 -23.54
CA THR A 312 -0.60 -46.24 -22.12
C THR A 312 -1.52 -45.20 -21.50
N GLY A 313 -2.27 -45.54 -20.41
CA GLY A 313 -3.10 -44.58 -19.68
C GLY A 313 -2.30 -43.38 -19.15
N ILE A 314 -1.05 -43.63 -18.70
CA ILE A 314 -0.15 -42.54 -18.25
C ILE A 314 0.26 -41.65 -19.44
N GLY A 315 0.46 -42.20 -20.63
CA GLY A 315 0.77 -41.43 -21.84
C GLY A 315 -0.37 -40.48 -22.22
N ILE A 316 -1.64 -40.94 -22.15
CA ILE A 316 -2.83 -40.12 -22.41
C ILE A 316 -2.98 -39.01 -21.35
N LYS A 317 -2.85 -39.34 -20.08
CA LYS A 317 -2.87 -38.37 -18.99
C LYS A 317 -1.83 -37.28 -19.16
N ARG A 318 -0.57 -37.66 -19.46
CA ARG A 318 0.52 -36.73 -19.72
C ARG A 318 0.23 -35.83 -20.93
N LEU A 319 -0.37 -36.37 -22.00
CA LEU A 319 -0.74 -35.63 -23.20
C LEU A 319 -1.75 -34.52 -22.87
N LEU A 320 -2.85 -34.85 -22.16
CA LEU A 320 -3.89 -33.91 -21.81
C LEU A 320 -3.38 -32.81 -20.88
N ILE A 321 -2.58 -33.17 -19.87
CA ILE A 321 -1.95 -32.19 -18.96
C ILE A 321 -1.04 -31.23 -19.73
N THR A 322 -0.18 -31.78 -20.61
CA THR A 322 0.78 -30.94 -21.38
C THR A 322 0.05 -30.01 -22.34
N GLU A 323 -1.05 -30.45 -22.98
CA GLU A 323 -1.85 -29.63 -23.88
C GLU A 323 -2.44 -28.43 -23.15
N ASN A 324 -3.11 -28.66 -22.00
CA ASN A 324 -3.71 -27.59 -21.21
C ASN A 324 -2.65 -26.64 -20.60
N MET A 325 -1.48 -27.17 -20.20
CA MET A 325 -0.34 -26.37 -19.74
C MET A 325 0.21 -25.42 -20.80
N VAL A 326 0.28 -25.89 -22.06
CA VAL A 326 0.73 -25.02 -23.16
C VAL A 326 -0.30 -23.91 -23.44
N ILE A 327 -1.60 -24.25 -23.44
CA ILE A 327 -2.68 -23.25 -23.63
C ILE A 327 -2.64 -22.22 -22.49
N ALA A 328 -2.53 -22.66 -21.24
CA ALA A 328 -2.40 -21.78 -20.09
C ALA A 328 -1.16 -20.88 -20.14
N GLY A 329 -0.02 -21.47 -20.52
CA GLY A 329 1.23 -20.74 -20.68
C GLY A 329 1.15 -19.64 -21.75
N LEU A 330 0.48 -19.89 -22.88
CA LEU A 330 0.22 -18.88 -23.90
C LEU A 330 -0.69 -17.76 -23.38
N GLY A 331 -1.77 -18.10 -22.68
CA GLY A 331 -2.67 -17.12 -22.04
C GLY A 331 -1.92 -16.24 -21.03
N MET A 332 -1.15 -16.85 -20.14
CA MET A 332 -0.34 -16.15 -19.14
C MET A 332 0.72 -15.24 -19.77
N LEU A 333 1.40 -15.71 -20.83
CA LEU A 333 2.41 -14.92 -21.53
C LEU A 333 1.80 -13.64 -22.13
N ILE A 334 0.61 -13.74 -22.75
CA ILE A 334 -0.08 -12.58 -23.30
C ILE A 334 -0.46 -11.60 -22.18
N VAL A 335 -0.97 -12.09 -21.04
CA VAL A 335 -1.30 -11.23 -19.89
C VAL A 335 -0.05 -10.52 -19.35
N ILE A 336 1.07 -11.23 -19.21
CA ILE A 336 2.33 -10.62 -18.78
C ILE A 336 2.78 -9.52 -19.76
N LEU A 337 2.70 -9.76 -21.06
CA LEU A 337 3.05 -8.76 -22.08
C LEU A 337 2.14 -7.52 -22.01
N ILE A 338 0.84 -7.72 -21.82
CA ILE A 338 -0.13 -6.62 -21.66
C ILE A 338 0.22 -5.79 -20.42
N ILE A 339 0.47 -6.42 -19.29
CA ILE A 339 0.77 -5.73 -18.02
C ILE A 339 2.10 -4.97 -18.10
N LEU A 340 3.11 -5.53 -18.76
CA LEU A 340 4.39 -4.85 -18.96
C LEU A 340 4.26 -3.61 -19.86
N GLN A 341 3.35 -3.63 -20.86
CA GLN A 341 3.12 -2.49 -21.76
C GLN A 341 2.15 -1.45 -21.18
N ILE A 342 1.19 -1.88 -20.38
CA ILE A 342 0.16 -1.01 -19.79
C ILE A 342 0.16 -1.16 -18.26
N PRO A 343 1.19 -0.60 -17.57
CA PRO A 343 1.31 -0.73 -16.11
C PRO A 343 0.13 -0.17 -15.33
N THR A 344 -0.63 0.76 -15.93
CA THR A 344 -1.82 1.39 -15.32
C THR A 344 -3.01 0.44 -15.18
N LEU A 345 -3.02 -0.69 -15.89
CA LEU A 345 -4.05 -1.74 -15.73
C LEU A 345 -3.94 -2.47 -14.38
N VAL A 346 -2.82 -2.27 -13.67
CA VAL A 346 -2.59 -2.90 -12.37
C VAL A 346 -2.74 -1.84 -11.27
N ASN A 347 -3.79 -1.93 -10.47
CA ASN A 347 -4.04 -1.06 -9.31
C ASN A 347 -3.97 0.46 -9.57
N GLY A 348 -4.29 0.91 -10.79
CA GLY A 348 -4.39 2.34 -11.14
C GLY A 348 -3.05 3.09 -11.18
N GLY A 349 -1.91 2.40 -11.17
CA GLY A 349 -0.59 3.03 -11.25
C GLY A 349 0.54 2.04 -11.53
N PRO A 350 1.73 2.51 -11.89
CA PRO A 350 2.87 1.65 -12.12
C PRO A 350 3.28 0.96 -10.81
N ALA A 351 3.21 -0.37 -10.80
CA ALA A 351 3.71 -1.17 -9.69
C ALA A 351 5.25 -1.06 -9.63
N GLU A 352 5.80 -1.06 -8.43
CA GLU A 352 7.26 -1.13 -8.27
C GLU A 352 7.81 -2.39 -8.94
N PRO A 353 8.95 -2.30 -9.65
CA PRO A 353 9.51 -3.46 -10.37
C PRO A 353 9.67 -4.71 -9.49
N GLY A 354 10.05 -4.53 -8.23
CA GLY A 354 10.17 -5.63 -7.27
C GLY A 354 8.84 -6.30 -6.88
N VAL A 355 7.76 -5.52 -6.80
CA VAL A 355 6.40 -6.03 -6.54
C VAL A 355 5.91 -6.80 -7.77
N LEU A 356 6.07 -6.22 -8.96
CA LEU A 356 5.62 -6.82 -10.21
C LEU A 356 6.29 -8.17 -10.48
N THR A 357 7.62 -8.23 -10.33
CA THR A 357 8.39 -9.48 -10.54
C THR A 357 7.94 -10.60 -9.59
N LYS A 358 7.80 -10.30 -8.30
CA LYS A 358 7.32 -11.28 -7.31
C LYS A 358 5.90 -11.75 -7.63
N SER A 359 5.03 -10.82 -8.02
CA SER A 359 3.63 -11.13 -8.35
C SER A 359 3.49 -12.00 -9.58
N ILE A 360 4.26 -11.73 -10.64
CA ILE A 360 4.30 -12.57 -11.84
C ILE A 360 4.76 -14.00 -11.47
N PHE A 361 5.81 -14.13 -10.67
CA PHE A 361 6.31 -15.44 -10.25
C PHE A 361 5.26 -16.24 -9.46
N ILE A 362 4.59 -15.60 -8.49
CA ILE A 362 3.52 -16.21 -7.71
C ILE A 362 2.35 -16.60 -8.61
N SER A 363 1.94 -15.72 -9.54
CA SER A 363 0.84 -15.98 -10.47
C SER A 363 1.11 -17.16 -11.38
N VAL A 364 2.31 -17.22 -11.97
CA VAL A 364 2.73 -18.34 -12.82
C VAL A 364 2.71 -19.65 -12.04
N THR A 365 3.26 -19.65 -10.83
CA THR A 365 3.28 -20.84 -9.97
C THR A 365 1.87 -21.31 -9.61
N THR A 366 1.01 -20.38 -9.20
CA THR A 366 -0.40 -20.67 -8.86
C THR A 366 -1.17 -21.18 -10.08
N MET A 367 -0.95 -20.60 -11.27
CA MET A 367 -1.57 -21.04 -12.51
C MET A 367 -1.16 -22.48 -12.87
N ILE A 368 0.13 -22.81 -12.74
CA ILE A 368 0.63 -24.17 -12.97
C ILE A 368 -0.09 -25.15 -12.04
N ILE A 369 -0.16 -24.84 -10.75
CA ILE A 369 -0.83 -25.67 -9.74
C ILE A 369 -2.31 -25.85 -10.11
N LEU A 370 -3.01 -24.75 -10.42
CA LEU A 370 -4.43 -24.77 -10.77
C LEU A 370 -4.71 -25.65 -12.00
N VAL A 371 -3.96 -25.48 -13.08
CA VAL A 371 -4.14 -26.28 -14.31
C VAL A 371 -3.81 -27.74 -14.08
N LEU A 372 -2.77 -28.06 -13.30
CA LEU A 372 -2.43 -29.45 -12.94
C LEU A 372 -3.59 -30.10 -12.20
N PHE A 373 -4.13 -29.49 -11.14
CA PHE A 373 -5.22 -30.04 -10.36
C PHE A 373 -6.49 -30.17 -11.18
N SER A 374 -6.88 -29.11 -11.93
CA SER A 374 -8.11 -29.11 -12.75
C SER A 374 -8.07 -30.14 -13.88
N THR A 375 -6.89 -30.38 -14.46
CA THR A 375 -6.74 -31.37 -15.54
C THR A 375 -6.57 -32.80 -14.99
N TRP A 376 -6.05 -32.98 -13.79
CA TRP A 376 -5.76 -34.29 -13.22
C TRP A 376 -6.97 -35.19 -13.11
N ILE A 377 -8.11 -34.68 -12.65
CA ILE A 377 -9.35 -35.43 -12.45
C ILE A 377 -9.87 -35.94 -13.80
N PRO A 378 -10.19 -35.09 -14.81
CA PRO A 378 -10.73 -35.57 -16.07
C PRO A 378 -9.73 -36.45 -16.84
N ALA A 379 -8.44 -36.11 -16.81
CA ALA A 379 -7.41 -36.92 -17.46
C ALA A 379 -7.26 -38.33 -16.83
N SER A 380 -7.46 -38.44 -15.51
CA SER A 380 -7.42 -39.74 -14.82
C SER A 380 -8.59 -40.62 -15.22
N ILE A 381 -9.79 -40.05 -15.38
CA ILE A 381 -10.98 -40.79 -15.81
C ILE A 381 -10.84 -41.21 -17.27
N ALA A 382 -10.44 -40.30 -18.15
CA ALA A 382 -10.23 -40.57 -19.56
C ALA A 382 -9.13 -41.67 -19.80
N SER A 383 -8.11 -41.70 -18.95
CA SER A 383 -7.04 -42.70 -19.04
C SER A 383 -7.47 -44.12 -18.68
N LYS A 384 -8.58 -44.31 -17.99
CA LYS A 384 -9.14 -45.65 -17.59
C LYS A 384 -10.17 -46.17 -18.56
N ILE A 385 -10.59 -45.44 -19.58
CA ILE A 385 -11.60 -45.85 -20.54
C ILE A 385 -11.10 -47.02 -21.36
N HIS A 386 -11.88 -48.12 -21.43
CA HIS A 386 -11.56 -49.29 -22.26
C HIS A 386 -11.80 -48.97 -23.75
N PRO A 387 -10.87 -49.35 -24.65
CA PRO A 387 -11.00 -49.08 -26.10
C PRO A 387 -12.35 -49.54 -26.68
N ALA A 388 -12.83 -50.72 -26.26
CA ALA A 388 -14.08 -51.27 -26.73
C ALA A 388 -15.34 -50.42 -26.38
N VAL A 389 -15.32 -49.75 -25.23
CA VAL A 389 -16.39 -48.86 -24.80
C VAL A 389 -16.32 -47.52 -25.55
N ALA A 390 -15.11 -46.98 -25.71
CA ALA A 390 -14.90 -45.71 -26.43
C ALA A 390 -15.26 -45.75 -27.91
N LEU A 391 -15.21 -46.93 -28.55
CA LEU A 391 -15.52 -47.12 -29.97
C LEU A 391 -17.01 -47.43 -30.20
N LYS A 392 -17.78 -47.78 -29.13
CA LYS A 392 -19.19 -48.18 -29.21
C LYS A 392 -20.16 -47.02 -28.92
N THR A 393 -19.68 -45.91 -28.41
CA THR A 393 -20.45 -44.66 -28.17
C THR A 393 -20.47 -43.84 -29.45
N GLU A 394 -21.48 -43.99 -30.29
CA GLU A 394 -21.93 -43.03 -31.28
C GLU A 394 -22.71 -41.92 -30.62
#